data_8a0f44c014b4d660100d8caf1f87ca9d
#
_entry.id   8a0f44c014b4d660100d8caf1f87ca9d
#
_cell.length_a   1.000
_cell.length_b   1.000
_cell.length_c   1.000
_cell.angle_alpha   90.00
_cell.angle_beta   90.00
_cell.angle_gamma   90.00
#
_symmetry.space_group_name_H-M   'P 1'
#
loop_
_entity.id
_entity.type
_entity.pdbx_description
1 polymer ?
#
loop_
_entity_poly.entity_id
_entity_poly.type
_entity_poly.pdbx_seq_one_letter_code
_entity_poly.pdbx_strand_id
1 'polypeptide(L)'
;SALRDRQVGPRGRIERGMVKVGDTLDVVVTTTKPYVKLSVNEAKASQARETLREAFRFQKPVEGLVIGQNKGGFEVRVSGVRAFCPASQIGERQGTNPAEIINQTFEFRITEWDDGKGMVVSRRAVLDEARKAAREELGGRFNVGDVLQGRVTQVREFGAFVDLGGVEGMIHVTE
;
A
#
# COMPACT_ATOMS: atom_id res chain seq x y z
N SER A 1 -1.19 22.89 -3.94
CA SER A 1 -0.76 21.57 -4.40
C SER A 1 -1.70 20.97 -5.47
N ALA A 2 -3.00 21.20 -5.39
CA ALA A 2 -4.01 20.62 -6.31
C ALA A 2 -4.01 21.20 -7.76
N LEU A 3 -3.33 22.31 -8.01
CA LEU A 3 -3.27 22.95 -9.34
C LEU A 3 -2.19 22.36 -10.26
N ARG A 4 -1.19 21.66 -9.71
CA ARG A 4 -0.10 21.05 -10.49
C ARG A 4 -0.47 19.75 -11.20
N ASP A 5 -1.49 19.03 -10.71
CA ASP A 5 -1.88 17.72 -11.28
C ASP A 5 -2.81 17.81 -12.51
N ARG A 6 -3.38 18.98 -12.80
CA ARG A 6 -4.28 19.16 -13.95
C ARG A 6 -3.59 19.42 -15.29
N GLN A 7 -2.26 19.58 -15.30
CA GLN A 7 -1.51 19.94 -16.51
C GLN A 7 -1.15 18.76 -17.44
N VAL A 8 -1.50 17.54 -17.07
CA VAL A 8 -1.19 16.34 -17.84
C VAL A 8 -2.41 15.45 -17.93
N GLY A 9 -2.85 15.12 -19.14
CA GLY A 9 -4.01 14.27 -19.39
C GLY A 9 -3.84 12.82 -18.87
N PRO A 10 -4.89 11.98 -18.92
CA PRO A 10 -4.94 10.66 -18.29
C PRO A 10 -3.91 9.63 -18.80
N ARG A 11 -3.20 9.92 -19.88
CA ARG A 11 -2.09 9.11 -20.40
C ARG A 11 -0.74 9.80 -20.29
N GLY A 12 -0.64 10.86 -19.46
CA GLY A 12 0.58 11.63 -19.30
C GLY A 12 1.00 12.44 -20.53
N ARG A 13 0.14 12.64 -21.49
CA ARG A 13 0.40 13.50 -22.67
C ARG A 13 -0.04 14.93 -22.37
N ILE A 14 0.76 15.89 -22.80
CA ILE A 14 0.36 17.29 -22.84
C ILE A 14 -0.62 17.47 -24.00
N GLU A 15 -1.86 17.81 -23.70
CA GLU A 15 -2.87 18.12 -24.71
C GLU A 15 -2.86 19.62 -25.01
N ARG A 16 -3.20 19.98 -26.26
CA ARG A 16 -3.32 21.39 -26.66
C ARG A 16 -4.32 22.11 -25.74
N GLY A 17 -3.88 23.17 -25.08
CA GLY A 17 -4.69 23.97 -24.16
C GLY A 17 -4.49 23.68 -22.66
N MET A 18 -3.77 22.59 -22.30
CA MET A 18 -3.45 22.31 -20.90
C MET A 18 -2.24 23.09 -20.37
N VAL A 19 -1.35 23.51 -21.26
CA VAL A 19 -0.13 24.27 -20.92
C VAL A 19 -0.12 25.58 -21.71
N LYS A 20 0.14 26.67 -21.03
CA LYS A 20 0.21 28.03 -21.60
C LYS A 20 1.64 28.52 -21.60
N VAL A 21 1.92 29.48 -22.48
CA VAL A 21 3.21 30.19 -22.48
C VAL A 21 3.37 30.92 -21.13
N GLY A 22 4.46 30.64 -20.42
CA GLY A 22 4.76 31.16 -19.08
C GLY A 22 4.57 30.16 -17.95
N ASP A 23 4.00 28.97 -18.23
CA ASP A 23 3.88 27.89 -17.22
C ASP A 23 5.25 27.26 -16.94
N THR A 24 5.52 26.95 -15.69
CA THR A 24 6.73 26.23 -15.25
C THR A 24 6.41 24.76 -15.07
N LEU A 25 7.16 23.88 -15.71
CA LEU A 25 7.00 22.43 -15.66
C LEU A 25 8.31 21.74 -15.27
N ASP A 26 8.22 20.71 -14.45
CA ASP A 26 9.33 19.81 -14.21
C ASP A 26 9.47 18.83 -15.39
N VAL A 27 10.64 18.83 -16.02
CA VAL A 27 10.92 18.05 -17.22
C VAL A 27 12.26 17.32 -17.13
N VAL A 28 12.34 16.14 -17.73
CA VAL A 28 13.59 15.40 -17.88
C VAL A 28 14.04 15.43 -19.33
N VAL A 29 15.32 15.63 -19.56
CA VAL A 29 15.94 15.55 -20.88
C VAL A 29 16.06 14.09 -21.28
N THR A 30 15.32 13.69 -22.32
CA THR A 30 15.33 12.28 -22.80
C THR A 30 16.31 12.09 -23.97
N THR A 31 16.55 13.13 -24.75
CA THR A 31 17.48 13.08 -25.88
C THR A 31 18.03 14.50 -26.14
N THR A 32 19.30 14.56 -26.54
CA THR A 32 19.99 15.83 -26.85
C THR A 32 20.22 16.08 -28.34
N LYS A 33 20.12 15.05 -29.18
CA LYS A 33 20.34 15.17 -30.65
C LYS A 33 19.15 14.54 -31.39
N PRO A 34 18.72 15.13 -32.52
CA PRO A 34 19.15 16.39 -33.15
C PRO A 34 18.67 17.66 -32.45
N TYR A 35 17.71 17.53 -31.52
CA TYR A 35 17.19 18.60 -30.64
C TYR A 35 16.90 18.03 -29.25
N VAL A 36 16.87 18.90 -28.25
CA VAL A 36 16.59 18.48 -26.87
C VAL A 36 15.13 18.06 -26.75
N LYS A 37 14.89 16.78 -26.48
CA LYS A 37 13.55 16.28 -26.10
C LYS A 37 13.41 16.28 -24.59
N LEU A 38 12.27 16.79 -24.14
CA LEU A 38 11.89 16.87 -22.73
C LEU A 38 10.67 15.99 -22.45
N SER A 39 10.63 15.35 -21.30
CA SER A 39 9.52 14.52 -20.85
C SER A 39 9.08 14.91 -19.44
N VAL A 40 7.84 15.35 -19.31
CA VAL A 40 7.18 15.61 -18.01
C VAL A 40 6.87 14.29 -17.30
N ASN A 41 6.54 13.24 -18.04
CA ASN A 41 6.20 11.93 -17.47
C ASN A 41 7.38 11.25 -16.83
N GLU A 42 8.56 11.34 -17.47
CA GLU A 42 9.78 10.77 -16.90
C GLU A 42 10.25 11.56 -15.68
N ALA A 43 10.03 12.87 -15.63
CA ALA A 43 10.28 13.67 -14.45
C ALA A 43 9.39 13.21 -13.26
N LYS A 44 8.08 13.09 -13.50
CA LYS A 44 7.14 12.58 -12.49
C LYS A 44 7.47 11.15 -12.04
N ALA A 45 7.82 10.27 -12.97
CA ALA A 45 8.20 8.90 -12.69
C ALA A 45 9.51 8.81 -11.90
N SER A 46 10.48 9.69 -12.20
CA SER A 46 11.75 9.76 -11.49
C SER A 46 11.55 10.25 -10.05
N GLN A 47 10.79 11.30 -9.84
CA GLN A 47 10.42 11.81 -8.50
C GLN A 47 9.62 10.76 -7.71
N ALA A 48 8.64 10.09 -8.34
CA ALA A 48 7.88 9.03 -7.70
C ALA A 48 8.77 7.87 -7.26
N ARG A 49 9.73 7.46 -8.10
CA ARG A 49 10.70 6.41 -7.74
C ARG A 49 11.59 6.80 -6.56
N GLU A 50 12.05 8.05 -6.50
CA GLU A 50 12.85 8.53 -5.37
C GLU A 50 12.04 8.52 -4.07
N THR A 51 10.83 9.04 -4.08
CA THR A 51 9.91 8.99 -2.94
C THR A 51 9.62 7.55 -2.49
N LEU A 52 9.44 6.62 -3.43
CA LEU A 52 9.21 5.21 -3.12
C LEU A 52 10.48 4.53 -2.58
N ARG A 53 11.67 4.92 -3.06
CA ARG A 53 12.95 4.43 -2.52
C ARG A 53 13.16 4.89 -1.08
N GLU A 54 12.79 6.14 -0.77
CA GLU A 54 12.78 6.62 0.62
C GLU A 54 11.76 5.86 1.47
N ALA A 55 10.55 5.65 0.97
CA ALA A 55 9.54 4.85 1.65
C ALA A 55 10.02 3.42 1.94
N PHE A 56 10.76 2.81 1.02
CA PHE A 56 11.41 1.50 1.22
C PHE A 56 12.47 1.56 2.33
N ARG A 57 13.38 2.56 2.30
CA ARG A 57 14.42 2.71 3.33
C ARG A 57 13.87 2.91 4.74
N PHE A 58 12.81 3.72 4.86
CA PHE A 58 12.18 4.04 6.14
C PHE A 58 11.02 3.12 6.50
N GLN A 59 10.78 2.07 5.71
CA GLN A 59 9.69 1.10 5.91
C GLN A 59 8.31 1.77 6.05
N LYS A 60 8.10 2.90 5.38
CA LYS A 60 6.83 3.64 5.42
C LYS A 60 5.77 2.95 4.55
N PRO A 61 4.51 2.91 5.00
CA PRO A 61 3.42 2.46 4.15
C PRO A 61 3.20 3.41 2.97
N VAL A 62 2.81 2.85 1.84
CA VAL A 62 2.52 3.58 0.60
C VAL A 62 1.15 3.16 0.08
N GLU A 63 0.39 4.13 -0.44
CA GLU A 63 -0.89 3.83 -1.07
C GLU A 63 -0.70 3.26 -2.48
N GLY A 64 -1.42 2.18 -2.77
CA GLY A 64 -1.40 1.53 -4.07
C GLY A 64 -2.79 1.12 -4.54
N LEU A 65 -3.05 1.35 -5.82
CA LEU A 65 -4.26 0.90 -6.51
C LEU A 65 -4.01 -0.47 -7.13
N VAL A 66 -4.84 -1.45 -6.79
CA VAL A 66 -4.81 -2.77 -7.41
C VAL A 66 -5.45 -2.68 -8.79
N ILE A 67 -4.68 -2.91 -9.86
CA ILE A 67 -5.12 -2.75 -11.25
C ILE A 67 -5.42 -4.07 -11.95
N GLY A 68 -4.94 -5.19 -11.43
CA GLY A 68 -5.16 -6.49 -12.05
C GLY A 68 -4.66 -7.65 -11.21
N GLN A 69 -5.00 -8.86 -11.67
CA GLN A 69 -4.56 -10.12 -11.08
C GLN A 69 -3.74 -10.92 -12.10
N ASN A 70 -2.65 -11.52 -11.63
CA ASN A 70 -1.81 -12.47 -12.35
C ASN A 70 -1.79 -13.83 -11.64
N LYS A 71 -1.21 -14.86 -12.29
CA LYS A 71 -1.14 -16.23 -11.73
C LYS A 71 -0.47 -16.32 -10.34
N GLY A 72 0.39 -15.37 -9.97
CA GLY A 72 1.12 -15.38 -8.70
C GLY A 72 0.67 -14.32 -7.70
N GLY A 73 -0.22 -13.39 -8.08
CA GLY A 73 -0.62 -12.28 -7.22
C GLY A 73 -1.33 -11.15 -7.95
N PHE A 74 -1.17 -9.96 -7.44
CA PHE A 74 -1.86 -8.77 -7.92
C PHE A 74 -0.86 -7.75 -8.47
N GLU A 75 -1.25 -7.08 -9.54
CA GLU A 75 -0.55 -5.93 -10.07
C GLU A 75 -1.08 -4.68 -9.36
N VAL A 76 -0.17 -3.92 -8.76
CA VAL A 76 -0.50 -2.72 -7.98
C VAL A 76 0.21 -1.52 -8.61
N ARG A 77 -0.47 -0.38 -8.66
CA ARG A 77 0.12 0.89 -9.06
C ARG A 77 0.30 1.80 -7.87
N VAL A 78 1.55 2.09 -7.55
CA VAL A 78 1.95 2.96 -6.42
C VAL A 78 2.58 4.22 -7.00
N SER A 79 1.96 5.38 -6.79
CA SER A 79 2.43 6.67 -7.34
C SER A 79 2.77 6.64 -8.85
N GLY A 80 2.03 5.84 -9.63
CA GLY A 80 2.25 5.68 -11.07
C GLY A 80 3.29 4.62 -11.45
N VAL A 81 4.03 4.06 -10.49
CA VAL A 81 5.00 2.97 -10.69
C VAL A 81 4.30 1.61 -10.51
N ARG A 82 4.63 0.64 -11.35
CA ARG A 82 4.11 -0.73 -11.23
C ARG A 82 4.83 -1.47 -10.11
N ALA A 83 4.04 -2.17 -9.30
CA ALA A 83 4.48 -3.04 -8.24
C ALA A 83 3.77 -4.39 -8.34
N PHE A 84 4.36 -5.42 -7.78
CA PHE A 84 3.78 -6.74 -7.67
C PHE A 84 3.49 -7.06 -6.20
N CYS A 85 2.27 -7.52 -5.92
CA CYS A 85 1.89 -8.03 -4.62
C CYS A 85 1.60 -9.53 -4.72
N PRO A 86 2.43 -10.41 -4.15
CA PRO A 86 2.14 -11.85 -4.12
C PRO A 86 0.77 -12.14 -3.49
N ALA A 87 0.06 -13.15 -3.97
CA ALA A 87 -1.27 -13.50 -3.45
C ALA A 87 -1.26 -13.78 -1.94
N SER A 88 -0.18 -14.37 -1.41
CA SER A 88 0.01 -14.59 0.03
C SER A 88 0.21 -13.32 0.85
N GLN A 89 0.54 -12.20 0.21
CA GLN A 89 0.89 -10.92 0.84
C GLN A 89 -0.22 -9.88 0.75
N ILE A 90 -1.34 -10.20 0.10
CA ILE A 90 -2.49 -9.29 0.03
C ILE A 90 -3.24 -9.21 1.37
N GLY A 91 -3.09 -10.22 2.25
CA GLY A 91 -3.62 -10.19 3.61
C GLY A 91 -5.13 -10.42 3.72
N GLU A 92 -5.79 -10.76 2.64
CA GLU A 92 -7.21 -11.15 2.66
C GLU A 92 -7.40 -12.58 3.18
N ARG A 93 -8.56 -12.86 3.78
CA ARG A 93 -8.93 -14.22 4.21
C ARG A 93 -8.99 -15.14 2.98
N GLN A 94 -8.62 -16.39 3.14
CA GLN A 94 -8.82 -17.40 2.11
C GLN A 94 -10.30 -17.41 1.69
N GLY A 95 -10.57 -17.18 0.40
CA GLY A 95 -11.93 -17.12 -0.14
C GLY A 95 -12.44 -15.72 -0.52
N THR A 96 -11.70 -14.66 -0.27
CA THR A 96 -12.06 -13.33 -0.81
C THR A 96 -11.98 -13.35 -2.32
N ASN A 97 -13.05 -12.92 -2.96
CA ASN A 97 -13.12 -12.91 -4.43
C ASN A 97 -12.12 -11.87 -4.98
N PRO A 98 -11.16 -12.28 -5.83
CA PRO A 98 -10.17 -11.36 -6.39
C PRO A 98 -10.77 -10.14 -7.09
N ALA A 99 -11.98 -10.28 -7.63
CA ALA A 99 -12.69 -9.20 -8.29
C ALA A 99 -13.05 -8.04 -7.33
N GLU A 100 -13.20 -8.31 -6.05
CA GLU A 100 -13.52 -7.29 -5.04
C GLU A 100 -12.29 -6.45 -4.66
N ILE A 101 -11.09 -6.99 -4.90
CA ILE A 101 -9.82 -6.32 -4.60
C ILE A 101 -9.37 -5.42 -5.75
N ILE A 102 -9.74 -5.77 -6.99
CA ILE A 102 -9.40 -4.99 -8.18
C ILE A 102 -10.11 -3.64 -8.15
N ASN A 103 -9.40 -2.58 -8.53
CA ASN A 103 -9.83 -1.17 -8.48
C ASN A 103 -9.99 -0.60 -7.06
N GLN A 104 -9.50 -1.30 -6.03
CA GLN A 104 -9.41 -0.75 -4.69
C GLN A 104 -8.02 -0.22 -4.38
N THR A 105 -7.97 0.82 -3.56
CA THR A 105 -6.72 1.40 -3.04
C THR A 105 -6.48 0.87 -1.64
N PHE A 106 -5.28 0.36 -1.39
CA PHE A 106 -4.85 -0.15 -0.10
C PHE A 106 -3.49 0.42 0.27
N GLU A 107 -3.17 0.34 1.55
CA GLU A 107 -1.83 0.60 2.04
C GLU A 107 -0.97 -0.65 1.90
N PHE A 108 0.21 -0.45 1.35
CA PHE A 108 1.22 -1.49 1.15
C PHE A 108 2.54 -1.08 1.77
N ARG A 109 3.34 -2.06 2.13
CA ARG A 109 4.76 -1.87 2.45
C ARG A 109 5.60 -2.43 1.32
N ILE A 110 6.63 -1.70 0.94
CA ILE A 110 7.59 -2.17 -0.06
C ILE A 110 8.51 -3.17 0.64
N THR A 111 8.51 -4.42 0.18
CA THR A 111 9.34 -5.50 0.74
C THR A 111 10.61 -5.72 -0.07
N GLU A 112 10.54 -5.51 -1.38
CA GLU A 112 11.69 -5.64 -2.28
C GLU A 112 11.68 -4.50 -3.30
N TRP A 113 12.86 -3.99 -3.58
CA TRP A 113 13.11 -2.98 -4.59
C TRP A 113 14.19 -3.45 -5.55
N ASP A 114 13.88 -3.53 -6.84
CA ASP A 114 14.84 -3.81 -7.90
C ASP A 114 14.66 -2.76 -9.00
N ASP A 115 15.74 -2.02 -9.30
CA ASP A 115 15.71 -0.95 -10.30
C ASP A 115 15.43 -1.47 -11.72
N GLY A 116 15.60 -2.78 -11.99
CA GLY A 116 15.37 -3.40 -13.30
C GLY A 116 14.11 -4.27 -13.39
N LYS A 117 13.74 -4.95 -12.30
CA LYS A 117 12.63 -5.93 -12.28
C LYS A 117 11.33 -5.39 -11.69
N GLY A 118 11.40 -4.25 -10.99
CA GLY A 118 10.26 -3.64 -10.37
C GLY A 118 10.26 -3.75 -8.84
N MET A 119 9.12 -3.53 -8.25
CA MET A 119 8.93 -3.39 -6.82
C MET A 119 7.95 -4.46 -6.33
N VAL A 120 8.28 -5.14 -5.23
CA VAL A 120 7.37 -6.07 -4.55
C VAL A 120 6.79 -5.38 -3.32
N VAL A 121 5.49 -5.49 -3.17
CA VAL A 121 4.75 -4.85 -2.08
C VAL A 121 3.91 -5.87 -1.29
N SER A 122 3.71 -5.60 -0.01
CA SER A 122 2.94 -6.45 0.90
C SER A 122 1.93 -5.61 1.68
N ARG A 123 0.66 -5.93 1.57
CA ARG A 123 -0.39 -5.40 2.44
C ARG A 123 -0.37 -6.10 3.79
N ARG A 124 -0.09 -7.41 3.79
CA ARG A 124 -0.02 -8.21 5.02
C ARG A 124 0.95 -7.61 6.03
N ALA A 125 2.11 -7.12 5.59
CA ALA A 125 3.10 -6.49 6.46
C ALA A 125 2.53 -5.26 7.19
N VAL A 126 1.71 -4.43 6.51
CA VAL A 126 1.03 -3.28 7.13
C VAL A 126 -0.01 -3.73 8.15
N LEU A 127 -0.83 -4.73 7.79
CA LEU A 127 -1.87 -5.27 8.68
C LEU A 127 -1.28 -5.93 9.93
N ASP A 128 -0.19 -6.69 9.78
CA ASP A 128 0.48 -7.35 10.90
C ASP A 128 1.13 -6.33 11.85
N GLU A 129 1.69 -5.25 11.31
CA GLU A 129 2.23 -4.15 12.11
C GLU A 129 1.14 -3.38 12.85
N ALA A 130 0.03 -3.06 12.17
CA ALA A 130 -1.12 -2.42 12.80
C ALA A 130 -1.70 -3.30 13.94
N ARG A 131 -1.79 -4.62 13.72
CA ARG A 131 -2.20 -5.57 14.76
C ARG A 131 -1.21 -5.62 15.93
N LYS A 132 0.10 -5.58 15.62
CA LYS A 132 1.13 -5.57 16.66
C LYS A 132 1.07 -4.28 17.48
N ALA A 133 0.94 -3.13 16.83
CA ALA A 133 0.81 -1.84 17.51
C ALA A 133 -0.46 -1.78 18.38
N ALA A 134 -1.60 -2.25 17.87
CA ALA A 134 -2.84 -2.36 18.63
C ALA A 134 -2.69 -3.31 19.84
N ARG A 135 -1.97 -4.42 19.64
CA ARG A 135 -1.70 -5.39 20.73
C ARG A 135 -0.79 -4.81 21.81
N GLU A 136 0.24 -4.05 21.44
CA GLU A 136 1.15 -3.37 22.35
C GLU A 136 0.42 -2.24 23.12
N GLU A 137 -0.40 -1.46 22.43
CA GLU A 137 -1.22 -0.40 23.04
C GLU A 137 -2.24 -0.96 24.03
N LEU A 138 -2.88 -2.07 23.69
CA LEU A 138 -3.87 -2.73 24.54
C LEU A 138 -3.20 -3.55 25.64
N GLY A 139 -2.06 -4.20 25.39
CA GLY A 139 -1.30 -4.97 26.39
C GLY A 139 -0.81 -4.11 27.55
N GLY A 140 -0.59 -2.80 27.32
CA GLY A 140 -0.28 -1.84 28.39
C GLY A 140 -1.49 -1.33 29.18
N ARG A 141 -2.72 -1.64 28.72
CA ARG A 141 -3.98 -1.21 29.36
C ARG A 141 -4.62 -2.26 30.26
N PHE A 142 -4.20 -3.52 30.16
CA PHE A 142 -4.80 -4.61 30.93
C PHE A 142 -3.94 -4.97 32.14
N ASN A 143 -4.53 -4.85 33.32
CA ASN A 143 -3.93 -5.29 34.55
C ASN A 143 -4.64 -6.54 35.08
N VAL A 144 -3.92 -7.36 35.82
CA VAL A 144 -4.55 -8.49 36.48
C VAL A 144 -5.60 -7.98 37.49
N GLY A 145 -6.85 -8.40 37.30
CA GLY A 145 -7.99 -7.96 38.10
C GLY A 145 -8.94 -7.01 37.35
N ASP A 146 -8.60 -6.55 36.14
CA ASP A 146 -9.51 -5.73 35.35
C ASP A 146 -10.68 -6.56 34.82
N VAL A 147 -11.88 -5.99 34.89
CA VAL A 147 -13.10 -6.57 34.31
C VAL A 147 -13.34 -5.96 32.93
N LEU A 148 -13.31 -6.78 31.90
CA LEU A 148 -13.40 -6.37 30.52
C LEU A 148 -14.62 -7.01 29.83
N GLN A 149 -15.20 -6.29 28.87
CA GLN A 149 -16.21 -6.84 28.00
C GLN A 149 -15.55 -7.28 26.67
N GLY A 150 -15.77 -8.52 26.29
CA GLY A 150 -15.26 -9.08 25.06
C GLY A 150 -16.30 -9.87 24.28
N ARG A 151 -16.11 -9.97 22.98
CA ARG A 151 -16.98 -10.75 22.09
C ARG A 151 -16.34 -12.12 21.83
N VAL A 152 -17.06 -13.22 22.12
CA VAL A 152 -16.61 -14.57 21.80
C VAL A 152 -16.51 -14.71 20.28
N THR A 153 -15.31 -15.02 19.79
CA THR A 153 -15.00 -15.21 18.36
C THR A 153 -14.98 -16.67 17.97
N GLN A 154 -14.51 -17.54 18.85
CA GLN A 154 -14.39 -18.96 18.59
C GLN A 154 -14.48 -19.76 19.88
N VAL A 155 -15.14 -20.92 19.83
CA VAL A 155 -15.16 -21.91 20.91
C VAL A 155 -14.43 -23.16 20.47
N ARG A 156 -13.50 -23.65 21.29
CA ARG A 156 -12.72 -24.89 21.10
C ARG A 156 -12.90 -25.81 22.29
N GLU A 157 -12.47 -27.04 22.17
CA GLU A 157 -12.56 -28.04 23.26
C GLU A 157 -11.82 -27.64 24.55
N PHE A 158 -10.77 -26.81 24.40
CA PHE A 158 -9.92 -26.36 25.49
C PHE A 158 -10.25 -24.94 26.01
N GLY A 159 -11.17 -24.22 25.38
CA GLY A 159 -11.56 -22.87 25.80
C GLY A 159 -12.28 -22.05 24.77
N ALA A 160 -12.66 -20.84 25.13
CA ALA A 160 -13.30 -19.85 24.27
C ALA A 160 -12.33 -18.71 23.98
N PHE A 161 -12.24 -18.30 22.71
CA PHE A 161 -11.50 -17.12 22.30
C PHE A 161 -12.43 -15.91 22.33
N VAL A 162 -11.95 -14.81 22.89
CA VAL A 162 -12.72 -13.59 23.12
C VAL A 162 -11.95 -12.40 22.54
N ASP A 163 -12.55 -11.66 21.64
CA ASP A 163 -12.00 -10.41 21.13
C ASP A 163 -12.34 -9.26 22.09
N LEU A 164 -11.28 -8.62 22.59
CA LEU A 164 -11.32 -7.51 23.53
C LEU A 164 -11.16 -6.14 22.83
N GLY A 165 -11.50 -6.07 21.55
CA GLY A 165 -11.36 -4.85 20.76
C GLY A 165 -10.01 -4.74 20.04
N GLY A 166 -9.54 -5.86 19.46
CA GLY A 166 -8.29 -5.97 18.71
C GLY A 166 -7.22 -6.86 19.36
N VAL A 167 -7.43 -7.28 20.58
CA VAL A 167 -6.65 -8.33 21.24
C VAL A 167 -7.53 -9.54 21.51
N GLU A 168 -7.06 -10.71 21.11
CA GLU A 168 -7.75 -11.97 21.39
C GLU A 168 -7.26 -12.53 22.72
N GLY A 169 -8.19 -12.65 23.68
CA GLY A 169 -8.00 -13.36 24.93
C GLY A 169 -8.53 -14.79 24.85
N MET A 170 -8.12 -15.66 25.75
CA MET A 170 -8.64 -17.02 25.86
C MET A 170 -9.16 -17.27 27.28
N ILE A 171 -10.39 -17.76 27.37
CA ILE A 171 -10.95 -18.30 28.60
C ILE A 171 -10.78 -19.82 28.53
N HIS A 172 -10.02 -20.38 29.48
CA HIS A 172 -9.80 -21.82 29.50
C HIS A 172 -11.03 -22.56 30.05
N VAL A 173 -11.27 -23.81 29.57
CA VAL A 173 -12.46 -24.60 29.93
C VAL A 173 -12.55 -24.92 31.45
N THR A 174 -11.46 -24.76 32.15
CA THR A 174 -11.40 -25.00 33.61
C THR A 174 -11.71 -23.76 34.46
N GLU A 175 -11.96 -22.63 33.87
CA GLU A 175 -12.40 -21.39 34.49
C GLU A 175 -13.87 -21.09 34.17
#